data_609efe99bca5127375d26eb7c06c21ec
#
_entry.id   609efe99bca5127375d26eb7c06c21ec
#
_cell.length_a   1.000
_cell.length_b   1.000
_cell.length_c   1.000
_cell.angle_alpha   90.00
_cell.angle_beta   90.00
_cell.angle_gamma   90.00
#
_symmetry.space_group_name_H-M   'P 1'
#
loop_
_entity.id
_entity.type
_entity.pdbx_description
1 polymer ?
#
loop_
_entity_poly.entity_id
_entity_poly.type
_entity_poly.pdbx_seq_one_letter_code
_entity_poly.pdbx_strand_id
1 'polypeptide(L)'
;MKALIFPGQGSQFEGMGKDLYESSDQAKKIFNNSNNILGFDITDVMFNGSKDDLKKTDITQPAIFIHSYVCYELGKVRRPDAYAGHSLGEFTALVCSGSLSFEDGLGLVLERARAMSEACLKSESTMAAILGLEDDLVKKICKDFDDIDPANFN
;
A
#
# COMPACT_ATOMS: atom_id res chain seq x y z
N MET A 1 1.14 22.14 13.61
CA MET A 1 0.43 21.26 12.66
C MET A 1 1.21 19.97 12.51
N LYS A 2 0.57 18.82 12.64
CA LYS A 2 1.15 17.48 12.45
C LYS A 2 0.34 16.77 11.37
N ALA A 3 1.01 16.17 10.39
CA ALA A 3 0.37 15.34 9.38
C ALA A 3 0.92 13.90 9.46
N LEU A 4 0.06 12.92 9.23
CA LEU A 4 0.46 11.53 8.99
C LEU A 4 0.37 11.26 7.50
N ILE A 5 1.46 10.72 6.95
CA ILE A 5 1.57 10.39 5.53
C ILE A 5 1.83 8.89 5.41
N PHE A 6 1.01 8.21 4.60
CA PHE A 6 1.07 6.78 4.41
C PHE A 6 1.67 6.42 3.04
N PRO A 7 2.62 5.48 3.00
CA PRO A 7 3.32 5.11 1.77
C PRO A 7 2.43 4.30 0.83
N GLY A 8 2.83 4.26 -0.43
CA GLY A 8 2.27 3.41 -1.47
C GLY A 8 3.15 2.20 -1.79
N GLN A 9 2.82 1.55 -2.91
CA GLN A 9 3.55 0.41 -3.45
C GLN A 9 5.03 0.77 -3.68
N GLY A 10 5.93 -0.17 -3.32
CA GLY A 10 7.38 0.04 -3.32
C GLY A 10 7.98 0.15 -1.90
N SER A 11 7.14 0.32 -0.87
CA SER A 11 7.59 0.42 0.52
C SER A 11 7.61 -0.93 1.28
N GLN A 12 7.21 -2.04 0.63
CA GLN A 12 7.26 -3.38 1.23
C GLN A 12 8.70 -3.87 1.38
N PHE A 13 8.93 -4.67 2.41
CA PHE A 13 10.23 -5.29 2.69
C PHE A 13 10.06 -6.65 3.38
N GLU A 14 11.03 -7.53 3.21
CA GLU A 14 11.03 -8.87 3.82
C GLU A 14 10.98 -8.78 5.34
N GLY A 15 10.11 -9.57 5.96
CA GLY A 15 9.92 -9.59 7.41
C GLY A 15 9.08 -8.44 7.96
N MET A 16 8.45 -7.62 7.08
CA MET A 16 7.67 -6.46 7.50
C MET A 16 6.57 -6.82 8.51
N GLY A 17 6.58 -6.16 9.65
CA GLY A 17 5.57 -6.32 10.70
C GLY A 17 5.80 -7.50 11.65
N LYS A 18 6.81 -8.36 11.44
CA LYS A 18 7.10 -9.49 12.33
C LYS A 18 7.47 -9.05 13.74
N ASP A 19 8.30 -8.04 13.85
CA ASP A 19 8.69 -7.41 15.12
C ASP A 19 7.50 -6.80 15.87
N LEU A 20 6.58 -6.17 15.14
CA LEU A 20 5.33 -5.63 15.70
C LEU A 20 4.42 -6.75 16.20
N TYR A 21 4.28 -7.82 15.40
CA TYR A 21 3.50 -8.99 15.78
C TYR A 21 4.05 -9.66 17.04
N GLU A 22 5.37 -9.85 17.13
CA GLU A 22 6.02 -10.50 18.27
C GLU A 22 5.96 -9.67 19.56
N SER A 23 5.98 -8.34 19.44
CA SER A 23 6.06 -7.42 20.58
C SER A 23 4.72 -6.92 21.12
N SER A 24 3.60 -7.10 20.39
CA SER A 24 2.31 -6.50 20.76
C SER A 24 1.13 -7.41 20.51
N ASP A 25 0.35 -7.67 21.58
CA ASP A 25 -0.91 -8.43 21.47
C ASP A 25 -1.98 -7.68 20.67
N GLN A 26 -1.94 -6.34 20.64
CA GLN A 26 -2.81 -5.55 19.79
C GLN A 26 -2.45 -5.77 18.31
N ALA A 27 -1.16 -5.73 17.97
CA ALA A 27 -0.70 -6.03 16.62
C ALA A 27 -1.10 -7.45 16.18
N LYS A 28 -0.88 -8.46 17.04
CA LYS A 28 -1.30 -9.85 16.76
C LYS A 28 -2.77 -9.95 16.38
N LYS A 29 -3.64 -9.26 17.11
CA LYS A 29 -5.08 -9.25 16.82
C LYS A 29 -5.37 -8.66 15.44
N ILE A 30 -4.72 -7.56 15.07
CA ILE A 30 -4.92 -6.91 13.77
C ILE A 30 -4.44 -7.82 12.64
N PHE A 31 -3.23 -8.38 12.75
CA PHE A 31 -2.68 -9.30 11.74
C PHE A 31 -3.56 -10.54 11.56
N ASN A 32 -3.98 -11.18 12.66
CA ASN A 32 -4.84 -12.36 12.61
C ASN A 32 -6.23 -12.03 12.02
N ASN A 33 -6.81 -10.86 12.36
CA ASN A 33 -8.06 -10.40 11.77
C ASN A 33 -7.89 -10.14 10.26
N SER A 34 -6.74 -9.63 9.84
CA SER A 34 -6.44 -9.42 8.43
C SER A 34 -6.44 -10.72 7.63
N ASN A 35 -5.86 -11.80 8.17
CA ASN A 35 -5.91 -13.13 7.54
C ASN A 35 -7.35 -13.62 7.37
N ASN A 36 -8.20 -13.40 8.38
CA ASN A 36 -9.61 -13.79 8.31
C ASN A 36 -10.38 -12.99 7.24
N ILE A 37 -10.15 -11.68 7.15
CA ILE A 37 -10.80 -10.81 6.15
C ILE A 37 -10.37 -11.19 4.74
N LEU A 38 -9.08 -11.43 4.54
CA LEU A 38 -8.52 -11.74 3.22
C LEU A 38 -8.82 -13.18 2.77
N GLY A 39 -9.07 -14.10 3.71
CA GLY A 39 -9.31 -15.52 3.46
C GLY A 39 -8.04 -16.32 3.14
N PHE A 40 -6.86 -15.75 3.39
CA PHE A 40 -5.57 -16.42 3.26
C PHE A 40 -4.55 -15.87 4.27
N ASP A 41 -3.46 -16.59 4.50
CA ASP A 41 -2.43 -16.21 5.47
C ASP A 41 -1.43 -15.22 4.85
N ILE A 42 -1.81 -13.92 4.86
CA ILE A 42 -0.91 -12.85 4.41
C ILE A 42 0.25 -12.66 5.38
N THR A 43 0.06 -12.98 6.66
CA THR A 43 1.11 -12.78 7.66
C THR A 43 2.30 -13.70 7.43
N ASP A 44 2.09 -14.92 6.95
CA ASP A 44 3.19 -15.80 6.59
C ASP A 44 4.02 -15.21 5.44
N VAL A 45 3.37 -14.66 4.41
CA VAL A 45 4.06 -14.00 3.30
C VAL A 45 4.81 -12.74 3.77
N MET A 46 4.20 -11.92 4.63
CA MET A 46 4.83 -10.72 5.17
C MET A 46 6.07 -11.03 6.01
N PHE A 47 6.02 -12.08 6.83
CA PHE A 47 7.05 -12.40 7.82
C PHE A 47 8.16 -13.29 7.29
N ASN A 48 7.84 -14.18 6.36
CA ASN A 48 8.74 -15.26 5.91
C ASN A 48 8.88 -15.32 4.39
N GLY A 49 8.03 -14.61 3.63
CA GLY A 49 8.06 -14.59 2.16
C GLY A 49 9.28 -13.88 1.61
N SER A 50 9.63 -14.23 0.38
CA SER A 50 10.69 -13.59 -0.37
C SER A 50 10.28 -12.22 -0.91
N LYS A 51 11.27 -11.44 -1.34
CA LYS A 51 11.03 -10.17 -2.03
C LYS A 51 10.13 -10.31 -3.25
N ASP A 52 10.21 -11.44 -3.97
CA ASP A 52 9.39 -11.68 -5.15
C ASP A 52 7.95 -12.05 -4.79
N ASP A 53 7.72 -12.74 -3.67
CA ASP A 53 6.36 -12.95 -3.15
C ASP A 53 5.70 -11.64 -2.76
N LEU A 54 6.44 -10.76 -2.11
CA LEU A 54 5.97 -9.43 -1.71
C LEU A 54 5.75 -8.44 -2.87
N LYS A 55 6.23 -8.74 -4.09
CA LYS A 55 6.01 -7.90 -5.28
C LYS A 55 4.68 -8.17 -5.97
N LYS A 56 4.04 -9.31 -5.71
CA LYS A 56 2.73 -9.62 -6.29
C LYS A 56 1.72 -8.57 -5.84
N THR A 57 1.04 -7.90 -6.76
CA THR A 57 0.18 -6.74 -6.46
C THR A 57 -0.91 -7.07 -5.45
N ASP A 58 -1.50 -8.26 -5.52
CA ASP A 58 -2.51 -8.78 -4.62
C ASP A 58 -1.98 -9.07 -3.20
N ILE A 59 -0.66 -9.17 -3.04
CA ILE A 59 0.03 -9.27 -1.76
C ILE A 59 0.58 -7.91 -1.31
N THR A 60 1.28 -7.20 -2.20
CA THR A 60 1.95 -5.93 -1.88
C THR A 60 1.01 -4.92 -1.24
N GLN A 61 -0.15 -4.70 -1.87
CA GLN A 61 -1.06 -3.65 -1.44
C GLN A 61 -1.67 -3.94 -0.06
N PRO A 62 -2.27 -5.12 0.20
CA PRO A 62 -2.75 -5.47 1.53
C PRO A 62 -1.64 -5.48 2.58
N ALA A 63 -0.44 -5.97 2.27
CA ALA A 63 0.67 -6.01 3.22
C ALA A 63 1.08 -4.62 3.70
N ILE A 64 1.25 -3.66 2.77
CA ILE A 64 1.59 -2.26 3.11
C ILE A 64 0.46 -1.60 3.91
N PHE A 65 -0.79 -1.82 3.52
CA PHE A 65 -1.95 -1.28 4.23
C PHE A 65 -2.00 -1.78 5.68
N ILE A 66 -1.91 -3.10 5.90
CA ILE A 66 -1.95 -3.72 7.24
C ILE A 66 -0.79 -3.21 8.08
N HIS A 67 0.44 -3.24 7.54
CA HIS A 67 1.62 -2.76 8.26
C HIS A 67 1.48 -1.29 8.67
N SER A 68 1.05 -0.43 7.76
CA SER A 68 0.87 1.00 8.01
C SER A 68 -0.20 1.26 9.07
N TYR A 69 -1.31 0.51 9.03
CA TYR A 69 -2.36 0.62 10.03
C TYR A 69 -1.89 0.13 11.41
N VAL A 70 -1.15 -0.98 11.48
CA VAL A 70 -0.56 -1.46 12.75
C VAL A 70 0.40 -0.42 13.32
N CYS A 71 1.26 0.16 12.49
CA CYS A 71 2.17 1.24 12.92
C CYS A 71 1.39 2.45 13.47
N TYR A 72 0.27 2.81 12.86
CA TYR A 72 -0.59 3.89 13.35
C TYR A 72 -1.21 3.53 14.70
N GLU A 73 -1.78 2.35 14.85
CA GLU A 73 -2.44 1.88 16.07
C GLU A 73 -1.47 1.81 17.27
N LEU A 74 -0.24 1.36 17.04
CA LEU A 74 0.80 1.29 18.06
C LEU A 74 1.55 2.63 18.24
N GLY A 75 1.40 3.53 17.30
CA GLY A 75 2.11 4.80 17.27
C GLY A 75 1.68 5.76 18.38
N LYS A 76 2.57 6.70 18.68
CA LYS A 76 2.35 7.73 19.71
C LYS A 76 1.64 8.98 19.19
N VAL A 77 1.51 9.11 17.88
CA VAL A 77 0.86 10.27 17.26
C VAL A 77 -0.65 10.04 17.24
N ARG A 78 -1.32 10.65 18.19
CA ARG A 78 -2.79 10.64 18.27
C ARG A 78 -3.33 11.97 17.76
N ARG A 79 -4.41 11.93 16.97
CA ARG A 79 -5.13 13.10 16.44
C ARG A 79 -4.18 14.07 15.70
N PRO A 80 -3.62 13.68 14.57
CA PRO A 80 -2.93 14.62 13.71
C PRO A 80 -3.92 15.62 13.10
N ASP A 81 -3.42 16.76 12.63
CA ASP A 81 -4.23 17.79 12.00
C ASP A 81 -4.66 17.39 10.57
N ALA A 82 -3.89 16.48 9.94
CA ALA A 82 -4.17 15.99 8.59
C ALA A 82 -3.66 14.54 8.40
N TYR A 83 -4.34 13.83 7.50
CA TYR A 83 -3.93 12.53 6.99
C TYR A 83 -3.76 12.62 5.48
N ALA A 84 -2.72 12.03 4.94
CA ALA A 84 -2.49 11.93 3.50
C ALA A 84 -1.89 10.57 3.15
N GLY A 85 -2.04 10.14 1.91
CA GLY A 85 -1.48 8.88 1.45
C GLY A 85 -1.10 8.96 -0.02
N HIS A 86 -0.05 8.24 -0.40
CA HIS A 86 0.35 8.09 -1.79
C HIS A 86 -0.32 6.86 -2.38
N SER A 87 -1.20 7.04 -3.38
CA SER A 87 -1.89 5.94 -4.07
C SER A 87 -2.60 4.99 -3.09
N LEU A 88 -2.08 3.78 -2.85
CA LEU A 88 -2.57 2.85 -1.83
C LEU A 88 -2.68 3.49 -0.44
N GLY A 89 -1.73 4.35 -0.07
CA GLY A 89 -1.71 5.02 1.22
C GLY A 89 -2.95 5.88 1.50
N GLU A 90 -3.69 6.29 0.48
CA GLU A 90 -4.96 7.03 0.63
C GLU A 90 -6.00 6.19 1.38
N PHE A 91 -6.09 4.90 1.09
CA PHE A 91 -6.98 3.98 1.84
C PHE A 91 -6.58 3.88 3.30
N THR A 92 -5.27 3.81 3.58
CA THR A 92 -4.77 3.83 4.97
C THR A 92 -5.13 5.15 5.65
N ALA A 93 -4.97 6.28 4.96
CA ALA A 93 -5.33 7.60 5.48
C ALA A 93 -6.84 7.68 5.81
N LEU A 94 -7.71 7.16 4.95
CA LEU A 94 -9.16 7.12 5.18
C LEU A 94 -9.53 6.28 6.40
N VAL A 95 -8.90 5.13 6.59
CA VAL A 95 -9.15 4.28 7.76
C VAL A 95 -8.60 4.94 9.03
N CYS A 96 -7.39 5.46 9.01
CA CYS A 96 -6.78 6.11 10.18
C CYS A 96 -7.49 7.41 10.59
N SER A 97 -8.14 8.09 9.63
CA SER A 97 -8.99 9.27 9.93
C SER A 97 -10.37 8.91 10.46
N GLY A 98 -10.76 7.63 10.43
CA GLY A 98 -12.08 7.15 10.83
C GLY A 98 -13.16 7.31 9.75
N SER A 99 -12.78 7.60 8.49
CA SER A 99 -13.71 7.71 7.36
C SER A 99 -14.15 6.35 6.82
N LEU A 100 -13.34 5.31 7.04
CA LEU A 100 -13.64 3.90 6.72
C LEU A 100 -13.34 3.02 7.92
N SER A 101 -14.03 1.88 8.04
CA SER A 101 -13.61 0.81 8.94
C SER A 101 -12.33 0.14 8.43
N PHE A 102 -11.61 -0.54 9.32
CA PHE A 102 -10.42 -1.32 8.91
C PHE A 102 -10.81 -2.45 7.95
N GLU A 103 -11.90 -3.12 8.24
CA GLU A 103 -12.45 -4.23 7.46
C GLU A 103 -12.81 -3.78 6.04
N ASP A 104 -13.57 -2.70 5.90
CA ASP A 104 -13.95 -2.16 4.59
C ASP A 104 -12.72 -1.66 3.83
N GLY A 105 -11.80 -0.97 4.52
CA GLY A 105 -10.56 -0.47 3.92
C GLY A 105 -9.69 -1.60 3.36
N LEU A 106 -9.50 -2.68 4.14
CA LEU A 106 -8.72 -3.84 3.69
C LEU A 106 -9.41 -4.58 2.53
N GLY A 107 -10.74 -4.73 2.58
CA GLY A 107 -11.52 -5.31 1.49
C GLY A 107 -11.38 -4.51 0.19
N LEU A 108 -11.52 -3.19 0.25
CA LEU A 108 -11.33 -2.31 -0.90
C LEU A 108 -9.91 -2.36 -1.47
N VAL A 109 -8.90 -2.44 -0.61
CA VAL A 109 -7.50 -2.58 -1.03
C VAL A 109 -7.27 -3.89 -1.76
N LEU A 110 -7.86 -5.00 -1.30
CA LEU A 110 -7.77 -6.30 -1.98
C LEU A 110 -8.45 -6.25 -3.35
N GLU A 111 -9.66 -5.69 -3.45
CA GLU A 111 -10.38 -5.55 -4.72
C GLU A 111 -9.61 -4.64 -5.71
N ARG A 112 -9.05 -3.54 -5.22
CA ARG A 112 -8.17 -2.68 -6.02
C ARG A 112 -6.97 -3.44 -6.56
N ALA A 113 -6.30 -4.21 -5.71
CA ALA A 113 -5.12 -4.99 -6.09
C ALA A 113 -5.45 -6.03 -7.17
N ARG A 114 -6.59 -6.72 -7.03
CA ARG A 114 -7.10 -7.68 -8.03
C ARG A 114 -7.41 -6.99 -9.35
N ALA A 115 -8.15 -5.89 -9.33
CA ALA A 115 -8.50 -5.14 -10.52
C ALA A 115 -7.25 -4.64 -11.28
N MET A 116 -6.24 -4.16 -10.55
CA MET A 116 -4.97 -3.74 -11.15
C MET A 116 -4.22 -4.93 -11.77
N SER A 117 -4.16 -6.07 -11.06
CA SER A 117 -3.54 -7.29 -11.60
C SER A 117 -4.24 -7.78 -12.87
N GLU A 118 -5.56 -7.80 -12.88
CA GLU A 118 -6.35 -8.17 -14.06
C GLU A 118 -6.13 -7.21 -15.24
N ALA A 119 -6.05 -5.92 -14.98
CA ALA A 119 -5.78 -4.93 -16.02
C ALA A 119 -4.41 -5.15 -16.66
N CYS A 120 -3.38 -5.44 -15.84
CA CYS A 120 -2.03 -5.76 -16.35
C CYS A 120 -1.96 -7.06 -17.15
N LEU A 121 -2.87 -8.03 -16.91
CA LEU A 121 -2.94 -9.27 -17.69
C LEU A 121 -3.59 -9.07 -19.07
N LYS A 122 -4.43 -8.04 -19.24
CA LYS A 122 -5.14 -7.76 -20.50
C LYS A 122 -4.27 -7.08 -21.54
N SER A 123 -3.25 -6.34 -21.11
CA SER A 123 -2.27 -5.68 -21.98
C SER A 123 -0.90 -5.75 -21.30
N GLU A 124 0.14 -6.15 -22.04
CA GLU A 124 1.51 -6.05 -21.53
C GLU A 124 1.82 -4.59 -21.25
N SER A 125 1.94 -4.25 -19.97
CA SER A 125 2.17 -2.89 -19.53
C SER A 125 3.15 -2.85 -18.36
N THR A 126 3.82 -1.73 -18.20
CA THR A 126 4.74 -1.49 -17.10
C THR A 126 4.70 -0.03 -16.68
N MET A 127 5.29 0.27 -15.54
CA MET A 127 5.45 1.63 -15.05
C MET A 127 6.91 1.90 -14.73
N ALA A 128 7.35 3.14 -15.02
CA ALA A 128 8.67 3.61 -14.64
C ALA A 128 8.57 4.90 -13.83
N ALA A 129 9.40 5.03 -12.80
CA ALA A 129 9.56 6.28 -12.08
C ALA A 129 10.69 7.09 -12.74
N ILE A 130 10.37 8.29 -13.21
CA ILE A 130 11.34 9.23 -13.76
C ILE A 130 11.81 10.14 -12.64
N LEU A 131 13.11 10.19 -12.41
CA LEU A 131 13.73 11.01 -11.38
C LEU A 131 14.63 12.08 -12.00
N GLY A 132 14.53 13.31 -11.50
CA GLY A 132 15.44 14.39 -11.85
C GLY A 132 15.18 15.04 -13.21
N LEU A 133 14.02 14.84 -13.82
CA LEU A 133 13.57 15.58 -14.99
C LEU A 133 12.39 16.50 -14.62
N GLU A 134 12.32 17.64 -15.29
CA GLU A 134 11.19 18.57 -15.16
C GLU A 134 9.92 17.96 -15.78
N ASP A 135 8.77 18.18 -15.15
CA ASP A 135 7.47 17.63 -15.55
C ASP A 135 7.11 17.90 -17.01
N ASP A 136 7.39 19.12 -17.49
CA ASP A 136 7.09 19.51 -18.88
C ASP A 136 7.94 18.77 -19.90
N LEU A 137 9.18 18.42 -19.52
CA LEU A 137 10.03 17.60 -20.38
C LEU A 137 9.51 16.15 -20.43
N VAL A 138 9.08 15.58 -19.30
CA VAL A 138 8.47 14.25 -19.26
C VAL A 138 7.21 14.21 -20.13
N LYS A 139 6.31 15.19 -19.96
CA LYS A 139 5.09 15.32 -20.79
C LYS A 139 5.41 15.42 -22.29
N LYS A 140 6.48 16.15 -22.64
CA LYS A 140 6.89 16.28 -24.03
C LYS A 140 7.41 14.96 -24.60
N ILE A 141 8.25 14.24 -23.84
CA ILE A 141 8.77 12.93 -24.24
C ILE A 141 7.62 11.93 -24.44
N CYS A 142 6.68 11.86 -23.50
CA CYS A 142 5.54 10.94 -23.62
C CYS A 142 4.70 11.17 -24.89
N LYS A 143 4.60 12.41 -25.37
CA LYS A 143 3.85 12.74 -26.60
C LYS A 143 4.46 12.17 -27.89
N ASP A 144 5.72 11.78 -27.84
CA ASP A 144 6.43 11.18 -28.99
C ASP A 144 6.13 9.67 -29.12
N PHE A 145 5.33 9.10 -28.20
CA PHE A 145 4.94 7.67 -28.15
C PHE A 145 3.43 7.53 -27.98
N ASP A 146 2.82 6.66 -28.75
CA ASP A 146 1.36 6.44 -28.70
C ASP A 146 0.89 5.66 -27.45
N ASP A 147 1.78 4.86 -26.84
CA ASP A 147 1.45 3.94 -25.76
C ASP A 147 2.05 4.35 -24.40
N ILE A 148 2.47 5.60 -24.24
CA ILE A 148 3.07 6.12 -23.01
C ILE A 148 2.31 7.33 -22.50
N ASP A 149 1.76 7.20 -21.30
CA ASP A 149 1.10 8.30 -20.61
C ASP A 149 1.79 8.69 -19.30
N PRO A 150 1.93 9.99 -19.00
CA PRO A 150 2.38 10.45 -17.71
C PRO A 150 1.25 10.21 -16.69
N ALA A 151 1.41 9.18 -15.86
CA ALA A 151 0.36 8.73 -14.95
C ALA A 151 0.23 9.59 -13.69
N ASN A 152 1.35 10.08 -13.15
CA ASN A 152 1.37 10.81 -11.89
C ASN A 152 2.62 11.69 -11.76
N PHE A 153 2.45 12.88 -11.18
CA PHE A 153 3.53 13.79 -10.81
C PHE A 153 3.53 13.96 -9.29
N ASN A 154 4.63 13.62 -8.63
CA ASN A 154 4.77 13.62 -7.17
C ASN A 154 5.67 14.75 -6.69
#